data_d1df1db8a55d84d506d5dcf25e8d96e6
#
_entry.id   d1df1db8a55d84d506d5dcf25e8d96e6
#
_cell.length_a   1.000
_cell.length_b   1.000
_cell.length_c   1.000
_cell.angle_alpha   90.00
_cell.angle_beta   90.00
_cell.angle_gamma   90.00
#
_symmetry.space_group_name_H-M   'P 1'
#
loop_
_entity.id
_entity.type
_entity.pdbx_description
1 polymer ?
#
loop_
_entity_poly.entity_id
_entity_poly.type
_entity_poly.pdbx_seq_one_letter_code
_entity_poly.pdbx_strand_id
1 'polypeptide(L)'
;MFRKPISLILILVFALSFAQTEYETENNISYYPENIIKSDFYINSQCKLNFYYPTNAKNFPTVIWFHGGGLTGGNNELPKELLNENIAVVSVEYRLAPKVKAPAYIEDAAAATAWVFENIEKYGGNKNLIFESGHSAGGYLAMMITLDKKYLQKYKIDADQIAGLIPFSGQAITHFQIRKEQEIPELQPTIDQYAPLFHVRKDAPPIVLITGDRELELFGRYEENAYFARMLNLVKHPSVKLFEEDGFDHVSMSQPAFHLLIKEVRELTKKIKTQKNLQ
;
A
#
# COMPACT_ATOMS: atom_id res chain seq x y z
N MET A 1 -23.94 -68.51 32.59
CA MET A 1 -22.74 -67.70 32.54
C MET A 1 -22.79 -66.92 31.21
N PHE A 2 -23.39 -65.72 31.18
CA PHE A 2 -23.61 -64.90 29.95
C PHE A 2 -22.44 -63.93 29.77
N ARG A 3 -21.65 -64.13 28.70
CA ARG A 3 -20.61 -63.18 28.28
C ARG A 3 -21.27 -62.03 27.50
N LYS A 4 -21.18 -60.77 28.00
CA LYS A 4 -21.57 -59.58 27.27
C LYS A 4 -20.52 -59.25 26.19
N PRO A 5 -20.93 -58.87 24.96
CA PRO A 5 -19.99 -58.43 23.95
C PRO A 5 -19.53 -57.02 24.30
N ILE A 6 -18.18 -56.81 24.25
CA ILE A 6 -17.57 -55.49 24.34
C ILE A 6 -17.61 -54.91 22.94
N SER A 7 -18.47 -53.90 22.70
CA SER A 7 -18.48 -53.13 21.46
C SER A 7 -17.30 -52.11 21.49
N LEU A 8 -16.32 -52.37 20.66
CA LEU A 8 -15.19 -51.46 20.44
C LEU A 8 -15.68 -50.30 19.53
N ILE A 9 -15.91 -49.12 20.10
CA ILE A 9 -16.23 -47.91 19.33
C ILE A 9 -14.91 -47.33 18.80
N LEU A 10 -14.70 -47.50 17.50
CA LEU A 10 -13.56 -46.89 16.80
C LEU A 10 -13.85 -45.41 16.52
N ILE A 11 -13.31 -44.50 17.32
CA ILE A 11 -13.40 -43.05 17.09
C ILE A 11 -12.38 -42.69 16.01
N LEU A 12 -12.87 -42.46 14.77
CA LEU A 12 -12.07 -41.91 13.68
C LEU A 12 -11.88 -40.40 13.95
N VAL A 13 -10.70 -40.02 14.45
CA VAL A 13 -10.31 -38.61 14.55
C VAL A 13 -9.81 -38.18 13.17
N PHE A 14 -10.63 -37.45 12.42
CA PHE A 14 -10.18 -36.70 11.23
C PHE A 14 -9.36 -35.55 11.70
N ALA A 15 -8.02 -35.69 11.66
CA ALA A 15 -7.10 -34.54 11.74
C ALA A 15 -7.23 -33.76 10.43
N LEU A 16 -7.96 -32.65 10.44
CA LEU A 16 -7.89 -31.64 9.38
C LEU A 16 -6.50 -30.99 9.45
N SER A 17 -5.54 -31.54 8.72
CA SER A 17 -4.28 -30.85 8.45
C SER A 17 -4.60 -29.64 7.58
N PHE A 18 -4.69 -28.47 8.18
CA PHE A 18 -4.59 -27.23 7.43
C PHE A 18 -3.14 -27.14 6.93
N ALA A 19 -2.94 -27.26 5.63
CA ALA A 19 -1.63 -27.05 5.04
C ALA A 19 -1.20 -25.61 5.39
N GLN A 20 -0.04 -25.47 6.01
CA GLN A 20 0.55 -24.18 6.32
C GLN A 20 0.81 -23.44 4.99
N THR A 21 0.54 -22.14 4.94
CA THR A 21 0.85 -21.33 3.76
C THR A 21 2.36 -21.25 3.60
N GLU A 22 2.84 -21.61 2.41
CA GLU A 22 4.25 -21.52 2.02
C GLU A 22 4.47 -20.21 1.27
N TYR A 23 5.68 -19.63 1.39
CA TYR A 23 6.00 -18.34 0.79
C TYR A 23 7.34 -18.37 0.10
N GLU A 24 7.45 -17.56 -0.94
CA GLU A 24 8.71 -17.25 -1.63
C GLU A 24 8.97 -15.75 -1.64
N THR A 25 10.24 -15.40 -1.79
CA THR A 25 10.71 -14.03 -1.94
C THR A 25 11.57 -13.90 -3.18
N GLU A 26 11.18 -13.03 -4.09
CA GLU A 26 11.99 -12.59 -5.21
C GLU A 26 12.50 -11.17 -4.92
N ASN A 27 13.80 -10.94 -5.07
CA ASN A 27 14.43 -9.68 -4.74
C ASN A 27 14.95 -8.97 -5.98
N ASN A 28 15.03 -7.63 -5.92
CA ASN A 28 15.63 -6.79 -6.94
C ASN A 28 14.99 -6.93 -8.34
N ILE A 29 13.70 -7.18 -8.41
CA ILE A 29 12.96 -7.23 -9.67
C ILE A 29 12.88 -5.82 -10.26
N SER A 30 13.30 -5.66 -11.51
CA SER A 30 13.12 -4.41 -12.23
C SER A 30 11.66 -4.24 -12.67
N TYR A 31 11.04 -3.12 -12.35
CA TYR A 31 9.66 -2.84 -12.73
C TYR A 31 9.52 -1.95 -13.98
N TYR A 32 10.61 -1.42 -14.49
CA TYR A 32 10.64 -0.78 -15.81
C TYR A 32 10.98 -1.79 -16.91
N PRO A 33 10.49 -1.58 -18.16
CA PRO A 33 10.83 -2.42 -19.29
C PRO A 33 12.30 -2.28 -19.68
N GLU A 34 12.84 -3.31 -20.34
CA GLU A 34 14.27 -3.48 -20.61
C GLU A 34 14.89 -2.30 -21.41
N ASN A 35 14.13 -1.73 -22.34
CA ASN A 35 14.58 -0.58 -23.13
C ASN A 35 14.80 0.68 -22.27
N ILE A 36 13.98 0.89 -21.24
CA ILE A 36 14.14 2.00 -20.27
C ILE A 36 15.34 1.74 -19.35
N ILE A 37 15.43 0.52 -18.82
CA ILE A 37 16.55 0.11 -17.94
C ILE A 37 17.91 0.28 -18.65
N LYS A 38 17.99 -0.05 -19.93
CA LYS A 38 19.23 0.11 -20.70
C LYS A 38 19.58 1.57 -21.02
N SER A 39 18.60 2.46 -21.03
CA SER A 39 18.79 3.88 -21.37
C SER A 39 19.10 4.77 -20.16
N ASP A 40 18.76 4.34 -18.94
CA ASP A 40 18.92 5.12 -17.72
C ASP A 40 19.56 4.28 -16.61
N PHE A 41 20.82 4.58 -16.29
CA PHE A 41 21.58 3.86 -15.26
C PHE A 41 20.95 4.01 -13.86
N TYR A 42 20.36 5.17 -13.55
CA TYR A 42 19.75 5.39 -12.23
C TYR A 42 18.44 4.60 -12.10
N ILE A 43 17.62 4.55 -13.12
CA ILE A 43 16.46 3.64 -13.16
C ILE A 43 16.91 2.20 -12.99
N ASN A 44 17.94 1.77 -13.73
CA ASN A 44 18.45 0.40 -13.63
C ASN A 44 18.93 0.02 -12.23
N SER A 45 19.60 0.93 -11.54
CA SER A 45 20.14 0.65 -10.20
C SER A 45 19.12 0.81 -9.07
N GLN A 46 18.19 1.75 -9.20
CA GLN A 46 17.31 2.17 -8.12
C GLN A 46 15.89 1.60 -8.25
N CYS A 47 15.34 1.54 -9.46
CA CYS A 47 13.93 1.16 -9.65
C CYS A 47 13.74 -0.36 -9.59
N LYS A 48 13.76 -0.87 -8.36
CA LYS A 48 13.65 -2.29 -8.03
C LYS A 48 12.51 -2.52 -7.03
N LEU A 49 12.01 -3.73 -7.01
CA LEU A 49 11.07 -4.16 -5.97
C LEU A 49 11.49 -5.52 -5.39
N ASN A 50 11.12 -5.74 -4.14
CA ASN A 50 11.17 -7.05 -3.50
C ASN A 50 9.74 -7.56 -3.39
N PHE A 51 9.55 -8.83 -3.74
CA PHE A 51 8.24 -9.43 -3.82
C PHE A 51 8.19 -10.70 -2.96
N TYR A 52 7.32 -10.68 -1.95
CA TYR A 52 7.01 -11.79 -1.05
C TYR A 52 5.59 -12.26 -1.32
N TYR A 53 5.38 -13.56 -1.59
CA TYR A 53 4.07 -14.06 -1.98
C TYR A 53 3.82 -15.51 -1.55
N PRO A 54 2.56 -15.91 -1.28
CA PRO A 54 2.22 -17.30 -1.00
C PRO A 54 2.27 -18.16 -2.27
N THR A 55 2.92 -19.33 -2.20
CA THR A 55 3.12 -20.23 -3.34
C THR A 55 2.00 -21.27 -3.48
N ASN A 56 1.42 -21.70 -2.37
CA ASN A 56 0.37 -22.73 -2.31
C ASN A 56 -1.06 -22.15 -2.11
N ALA A 57 -1.24 -20.84 -2.28
CA ALA A 57 -2.53 -20.17 -2.23
C ALA A 57 -2.88 -19.49 -3.57
N LYS A 58 -4.17 -19.20 -3.77
CA LYS A 58 -4.68 -18.49 -4.95
C LYS A 58 -5.65 -17.39 -4.55
N ASN A 59 -5.82 -16.40 -5.44
CA ASN A 59 -6.71 -15.26 -5.22
C ASN A 59 -6.40 -14.48 -3.93
N PHE A 60 -5.13 -14.42 -3.56
CA PHE A 60 -4.67 -13.64 -2.41
C PHE A 60 -4.63 -12.14 -2.72
N PRO A 61 -4.82 -11.26 -1.73
CA PRO A 61 -4.61 -9.83 -1.86
C PRO A 61 -3.11 -9.50 -1.87
N THR A 62 -2.79 -8.34 -2.47
CA THR A 62 -1.42 -7.82 -2.57
C THR A 62 -1.36 -6.43 -1.99
N VAL A 63 -0.41 -6.17 -1.12
CA VAL A 63 -0.06 -4.84 -0.60
C VAL A 63 1.18 -4.35 -1.33
N ILE A 64 1.07 -3.22 -2.01
CA ILE A 64 2.22 -2.47 -2.53
C ILE A 64 2.64 -1.51 -1.43
N TRP A 65 3.89 -1.63 -1.00
CA TRP A 65 4.46 -0.86 0.09
C TRP A 65 5.56 0.07 -0.41
N PHE A 66 5.38 1.36 -0.21
CA PHE A 66 6.41 2.38 -0.45
C PHE A 66 7.03 2.81 0.88
N HIS A 67 8.36 2.76 0.95
CA HIS A 67 9.09 3.15 2.16
C HIS A 67 9.04 4.67 2.42
N GLY A 68 9.27 5.07 3.66
CA GLY A 68 9.46 6.46 4.06
C GLY A 68 10.86 6.99 3.72
N GLY A 69 11.21 8.13 4.31
CA GLY A 69 12.53 8.74 4.16
C GLY A 69 12.54 10.07 3.40
N GLY A 70 11.41 10.79 3.39
CA GLY A 70 11.33 12.17 2.91
C GLY A 70 11.63 12.36 1.43
N LEU A 71 11.50 11.32 0.59
CA LEU A 71 11.89 11.27 -0.81
C LEU A 71 13.41 11.44 -1.04
N THR A 72 14.21 11.34 0.02
CA THR A 72 15.67 11.54 0.00
C THR A 72 16.46 10.33 0.46
N GLY A 73 15.81 9.34 1.04
CA GLY A 73 16.41 8.11 1.60
C GLY A 73 15.36 7.03 1.82
N GLY A 74 15.79 5.91 2.40
CA GLY A 74 14.98 4.71 2.64
C GLY A 74 15.45 3.54 1.79
N ASN A 75 14.76 2.42 1.90
CA ASN A 75 15.02 1.22 1.11
C ASN A 75 13.75 0.35 1.02
N ASN A 76 13.76 -0.64 0.12
CA ASN A 76 12.65 -1.56 -0.13
C ASN A 76 12.69 -2.82 0.74
N GLU A 77 13.09 -2.72 2.00
CA GLU A 77 12.92 -3.83 2.94
C GLU A 77 11.44 -4.21 3.08
N LEU A 78 11.19 -5.51 3.11
CA LEU A 78 9.84 -6.03 3.35
C LEU A 78 9.44 -5.80 4.81
N PRO A 79 8.32 -5.10 5.11
CA PRO A 79 7.86 -4.94 6.49
C PRO A 79 7.57 -6.31 7.12
N LYS A 80 8.23 -6.61 8.22
CA LYS A 80 8.14 -7.92 8.91
C LYS A 80 6.72 -8.22 9.38
N GLU A 81 5.99 -7.19 9.74
CA GLU A 81 4.62 -7.22 10.22
C GLU A 81 3.63 -7.70 9.15
N LEU A 82 3.99 -7.57 7.88
CA LEU A 82 3.16 -8.03 6.75
C LEU A 82 3.46 -9.46 6.31
N LEU A 83 4.50 -10.10 6.88
CA LEU A 83 4.88 -11.46 6.49
C LEU A 83 3.96 -12.49 7.15
N ASN A 84 3.68 -13.59 6.45
CA ASN A 84 2.84 -14.71 6.90
C ASN A 84 1.36 -14.38 7.15
N GLU A 85 0.85 -13.30 6.55
CA GLU A 85 -0.52 -12.80 6.75
C GLU A 85 -1.52 -13.26 5.67
N ASN A 86 -1.16 -14.25 4.85
CA ASN A 86 -1.93 -14.71 3.68
C ASN A 86 -2.16 -13.61 2.63
N ILE A 87 -1.22 -12.69 2.53
CA ILE A 87 -1.14 -11.62 1.54
C ILE A 87 0.20 -11.70 0.81
N ALA A 88 0.25 -11.14 -0.39
CA ALA A 88 1.52 -10.82 -1.02
C ALA A 88 1.94 -9.39 -0.66
N VAL A 89 3.24 -9.15 -0.59
CA VAL A 89 3.84 -7.84 -0.29
C VAL A 89 4.84 -7.49 -1.37
N VAL A 90 4.65 -6.34 -2.00
CA VAL A 90 5.59 -5.77 -2.97
C VAL A 90 6.19 -4.51 -2.34
N SER A 91 7.44 -4.58 -1.92
CA SER A 91 8.15 -3.43 -1.36
C SER A 91 9.00 -2.76 -2.44
N VAL A 92 8.76 -1.46 -2.64
CA VAL A 92 9.22 -0.71 -3.81
C VAL A 92 10.33 0.25 -3.45
N GLU A 93 11.44 0.18 -4.19
CA GLU A 93 12.49 1.18 -4.23
C GLU A 93 12.21 2.14 -5.40
N TYR A 94 12.40 3.43 -5.18
CA TYR A 94 12.14 4.48 -6.17
C TYR A 94 13.28 5.50 -6.19
N ARG A 95 13.43 6.26 -7.27
CA ARG A 95 14.48 7.29 -7.38
C ARG A 95 14.28 8.40 -6.37
N LEU A 96 15.36 8.93 -5.83
CA LEU A 96 15.40 9.85 -4.70
C LEU A 96 15.97 11.22 -5.10
N ALA A 97 15.51 12.26 -4.41
CA ALA A 97 16.13 13.56 -4.42
C ALA A 97 17.53 13.50 -3.73
N PRO A 98 18.48 14.33 -4.11
CA PRO A 98 18.39 15.37 -5.14
C PRO A 98 18.73 14.88 -6.56
N LYS A 99 18.96 13.56 -6.75
CA LYS A 99 19.33 12.99 -8.06
C LYS A 99 18.20 13.15 -9.09
N VAL A 100 16.96 13.17 -8.63
CA VAL A 100 15.78 13.50 -9.42
C VAL A 100 14.91 14.52 -8.68
N LYS A 101 13.96 15.12 -9.40
CA LYS A 101 12.94 16.01 -8.87
C LYS A 101 11.55 15.47 -9.19
N ALA A 102 10.53 16.05 -8.56
CA ALA A 102 9.15 15.77 -8.94
C ALA A 102 8.92 16.02 -10.45
N PRO A 103 8.17 15.14 -11.15
CA PRO A 103 7.37 14.03 -10.64
C PRO A 103 8.07 12.66 -10.62
N ALA A 104 9.38 12.55 -10.82
CA ALA A 104 10.08 11.29 -11.08
C ALA A 104 9.75 10.17 -10.06
N TYR A 105 9.74 10.44 -8.76
CA TYR A 105 9.41 9.42 -7.75
C TYR A 105 7.94 9.00 -7.78
N ILE A 106 7.02 9.90 -8.17
CA ILE A 106 5.60 9.53 -8.35
C ILE A 106 5.44 8.67 -9.60
N GLU A 107 6.20 8.96 -10.67
CA GLU A 107 6.23 8.15 -11.88
C GLU A 107 6.80 6.75 -11.62
N ASP A 108 7.84 6.64 -10.78
CA ASP A 108 8.41 5.37 -10.37
C ASP A 108 7.40 4.54 -9.55
N ALA A 109 6.69 5.16 -8.62
CA ALA A 109 5.63 4.51 -7.87
C ALA A 109 4.51 3.98 -8.79
N ALA A 110 4.10 4.78 -9.78
CA ALA A 110 3.11 4.35 -10.78
C ALA A 110 3.61 3.21 -11.66
N ALA A 111 4.90 3.22 -12.06
CA ALA A 111 5.51 2.14 -12.82
C ALA A 111 5.55 0.82 -12.03
N ALA A 112 5.91 0.88 -10.75
CA ALA A 112 5.92 -0.29 -9.86
C ALA A 112 4.50 -0.85 -9.67
N THR A 113 3.51 0.00 -9.45
CA THR A 113 2.11 -0.41 -9.38
C THR A 113 1.65 -1.05 -10.68
N ALA A 114 2.02 -0.48 -11.83
CA ALA A 114 1.69 -1.07 -13.13
C ALA A 114 2.29 -2.47 -13.30
N TRP A 115 3.55 -2.66 -12.88
CA TRP A 115 4.18 -3.98 -12.89
C TRP A 115 3.37 -5.00 -12.07
N VAL A 116 2.84 -4.62 -10.91
CA VAL A 116 2.01 -5.50 -10.08
C VAL A 116 0.72 -5.88 -10.81
N PHE A 117 -0.01 -4.90 -11.39
CA PHE A 117 -1.23 -5.17 -12.18
C PHE A 117 -0.99 -6.13 -13.36
N GLU A 118 0.16 -6.04 -14.01
CA GLU A 118 0.52 -6.88 -15.15
C GLU A 118 0.96 -8.30 -14.76
N ASN A 119 1.52 -8.48 -13.57
CA ASN A 119 2.20 -9.72 -13.21
C ASN A 119 1.52 -10.54 -12.11
N ILE A 120 0.78 -9.92 -11.20
CA ILE A 120 0.31 -10.59 -9.98
C ILE A 120 -0.52 -11.86 -10.21
N GLU A 121 -1.29 -11.94 -11.30
CA GLU A 121 -2.10 -13.11 -11.62
C GLU A 121 -1.23 -14.33 -12.01
N LYS A 122 -0.03 -14.13 -12.56
CA LYS A 122 0.94 -15.20 -12.88
C LYS A 122 1.43 -15.91 -11.62
N TYR A 123 1.49 -15.17 -10.50
CA TYR A 123 1.88 -15.67 -9.18
C TYR A 123 0.69 -16.23 -8.37
N GLY A 124 -0.52 -16.10 -8.89
CA GLY A 124 -1.74 -16.58 -8.25
C GLY A 124 -2.47 -15.53 -7.41
N GLY A 125 -2.03 -14.29 -7.38
CA GLY A 125 -2.73 -13.18 -6.76
C GLY A 125 -3.96 -12.74 -7.58
N ASN A 126 -4.69 -11.78 -7.07
CA ASN A 126 -5.90 -11.26 -7.71
C ASN A 126 -5.73 -9.76 -7.98
N LYS A 127 -5.72 -9.35 -9.25
CA LYS A 127 -5.57 -7.94 -9.64
C LYS A 127 -6.66 -7.00 -9.14
N ASN A 128 -7.81 -7.54 -8.71
CA ASN A 128 -8.87 -6.73 -8.08
C ASN A 128 -8.68 -6.58 -6.56
N LEU A 129 -7.59 -7.11 -6.00
CA LEU A 129 -7.27 -7.08 -4.59
C LEU A 129 -5.87 -6.49 -4.36
N ILE A 130 -5.52 -5.45 -5.11
CA ILE A 130 -4.27 -4.69 -4.97
C ILE A 130 -4.55 -3.47 -4.09
N PHE A 131 -3.78 -3.32 -3.03
CA PHE A 131 -3.86 -2.24 -2.04
C PHE A 131 -2.59 -1.41 -2.09
N GLU A 132 -2.75 -0.08 -2.10
CA GLU A 132 -1.65 0.88 -2.04
C GLU A 132 -1.42 1.33 -0.61
N SER A 133 -0.17 1.25 -0.16
CA SER A 133 0.22 1.64 1.19
C SER A 133 1.66 2.14 1.23
N GLY A 134 2.05 2.71 2.33
CA GLY A 134 3.40 3.20 2.57
C GLY A 134 3.44 4.14 3.76
N HIS A 135 4.63 4.40 4.28
CA HIS A 135 4.82 5.28 5.42
C HIS A 135 5.39 6.64 4.99
N SER A 136 4.91 7.74 5.56
CA SER A 136 5.46 9.08 5.35
C SER A 136 5.53 9.46 3.86
N ALA A 137 6.73 9.64 3.30
CA ALA A 137 6.94 9.86 1.87
C ALA A 137 6.33 8.74 1.01
N GLY A 138 6.40 7.49 1.46
CA GLY A 138 5.76 6.37 0.77
C GLY A 138 4.23 6.44 0.81
N GLY A 139 3.66 6.85 1.95
CA GLY A 139 2.23 7.13 2.07
C GLY A 139 1.79 8.24 1.12
N TYR A 140 2.59 9.29 0.98
CA TYR A 140 2.38 10.35 0.00
C TYR A 140 2.37 9.81 -1.44
N LEU A 141 3.35 8.95 -1.81
CA LEU A 141 3.39 8.34 -3.15
C LEU A 141 2.15 7.51 -3.44
N ALA A 142 1.75 6.64 -2.49
CA ALA A 142 0.53 5.84 -2.59
C ALA A 142 -0.71 6.72 -2.80
N MET A 143 -0.83 7.84 -2.06
CA MET A 143 -1.92 8.79 -2.23
C MET A 143 -1.90 9.44 -3.62
N MET A 144 -0.74 9.91 -4.09
CA MET A 144 -0.63 10.58 -5.38
C MET A 144 -1.04 9.70 -6.55
N ILE A 145 -0.52 8.46 -6.64
CA ILE A 145 -0.83 7.56 -7.76
C ILE A 145 -2.27 7.06 -7.74
N THR A 146 -2.88 6.96 -6.56
CA THR A 146 -4.28 6.55 -6.41
C THR A 146 -5.25 7.69 -6.76
N LEU A 147 -4.93 8.92 -6.41
CA LEU A 147 -5.84 10.05 -6.54
C LEU A 147 -5.70 10.80 -7.87
N ASP A 148 -4.49 11.04 -8.34
CA ASP A 148 -4.23 11.64 -9.65
C ASP A 148 -4.13 10.55 -10.72
N LYS A 149 -5.28 10.24 -11.33
CA LYS A 149 -5.42 9.16 -12.33
C LYS A 149 -4.41 9.21 -13.48
N LYS A 150 -3.85 10.39 -13.79
CA LYS A 150 -2.92 10.56 -14.93
C LYS A 150 -1.70 9.65 -14.85
N TYR A 151 -1.21 9.34 -13.63
CA TYR A 151 -0.01 8.53 -13.44
C TYR A 151 -0.23 7.07 -13.86
N LEU A 152 -1.31 6.43 -13.41
CA LEU A 152 -1.64 5.06 -13.80
C LEU A 152 -2.23 4.96 -15.22
N GLN A 153 -2.87 6.03 -15.69
CA GLN A 153 -3.40 6.08 -17.06
C GLN A 153 -2.31 5.94 -18.13
N LYS A 154 -1.06 6.37 -17.85
CA LYS A 154 0.10 6.11 -18.72
C LYS A 154 0.28 4.62 -19.03
N TYR A 155 -0.11 3.75 -18.10
CA TYR A 155 -0.04 2.29 -18.19
C TYR A 155 -1.39 1.65 -18.56
N LYS A 156 -2.38 2.45 -18.96
CA LYS A 156 -3.76 2.02 -19.29
C LYS A 156 -4.47 1.35 -18.09
N ILE A 157 -4.10 1.72 -16.88
CA ILE A 157 -4.72 1.27 -15.64
C ILE A 157 -5.60 2.41 -15.12
N ASP A 158 -6.86 2.09 -14.80
CA ASP A 158 -7.72 3.00 -14.06
C ASP A 158 -7.42 2.87 -12.56
N ALA A 159 -7.04 3.97 -11.92
CA ALA A 159 -6.72 4.01 -10.50
C ALA A 159 -7.89 3.55 -9.61
N ASP A 160 -9.12 3.59 -10.11
CA ASP A 160 -10.31 3.09 -9.39
C ASP A 160 -10.34 1.56 -9.28
N GLN A 161 -9.45 0.84 -9.98
CA GLN A 161 -9.26 -0.60 -9.82
C GLN A 161 -8.46 -0.98 -8.58
N ILE A 162 -7.80 -0.01 -7.92
CA ILE A 162 -7.13 -0.21 -6.63
C ILE A 162 -8.19 -0.60 -5.60
N ALA A 163 -7.95 -1.69 -4.86
CA ALA A 163 -8.91 -2.23 -3.89
C ALA A 163 -9.04 -1.37 -2.62
N GLY A 164 -8.01 -0.60 -2.30
CA GLY A 164 -7.99 0.34 -1.19
C GLY A 164 -6.64 1.06 -1.05
N LEU A 165 -6.69 2.27 -0.52
CA LEU A 165 -5.55 3.13 -0.22
C LEU A 165 -5.42 3.25 1.30
N ILE A 166 -4.27 2.81 1.85
CA ILE A 166 -4.05 2.74 3.30
C ILE A 166 -2.68 3.38 3.64
N PRO A 167 -2.52 4.70 3.53
CA PRO A 167 -1.27 5.39 3.83
C PRO A 167 -1.06 5.56 5.33
N PHE A 168 0.19 5.42 5.78
CA PHE A 168 0.62 5.72 7.14
C PHE A 168 1.27 7.10 7.14
N SER A 169 0.64 8.04 7.81
CA SER A 169 1.17 9.40 7.99
C SER A 169 1.69 10.05 6.71
N GLY A 170 0.98 9.83 5.58
CA GLY A 170 1.29 10.44 4.28
C GLY A 170 0.98 11.94 4.29
N GLN A 171 1.79 12.77 3.61
CA GLN A 171 1.45 14.18 3.41
C GLN A 171 0.25 14.35 2.49
N ALA A 172 -0.78 15.07 2.94
CA ALA A 172 -1.94 15.38 2.12
C ALA A 172 -1.79 16.69 1.31
N ILE A 173 -0.92 17.58 1.76
CA ILE A 173 -0.49 18.77 0.98
C ILE A 173 0.73 18.42 0.13
N THR A 174 1.21 19.36 -0.69
CA THR A 174 2.45 19.19 -1.48
C THR A 174 3.62 18.81 -0.58
N HIS A 175 4.27 17.69 -0.88
CA HIS A 175 5.32 17.13 -0.03
C HIS A 175 6.45 18.13 0.21
N PHE A 176 6.99 18.21 1.44
CA PHE A 176 7.98 19.20 1.84
C PHE A 176 9.23 19.18 0.96
N GLN A 177 9.69 18.00 0.49
CA GLN A 177 10.81 17.90 -0.44
C GLN A 177 10.50 18.57 -1.79
N ILE A 178 9.26 18.43 -2.29
CA ILE A 178 8.83 19.07 -3.53
C ILE A 178 8.73 20.59 -3.34
N ARG A 179 8.20 21.06 -2.20
CA ARG A 179 8.23 22.48 -1.86
C ARG A 179 9.66 23.04 -1.85
N LYS A 180 10.60 22.28 -1.25
CA LYS A 180 12.03 22.64 -1.26
C LYS A 180 12.58 22.75 -2.70
N GLU A 181 12.21 21.84 -3.60
CA GLU A 181 12.59 21.90 -5.02
C GLU A 181 12.01 23.11 -5.76
N GLN A 182 10.88 23.62 -5.29
CA GLN A 182 10.19 24.82 -5.79
C GLN A 182 10.61 26.09 -5.03
N GLU A 183 11.61 26.01 -4.13
CA GLU A 183 12.08 27.13 -3.29
C GLU A 183 11.00 27.71 -2.37
N ILE A 184 9.99 26.90 -2.01
CA ILE A 184 8.93 27.25 -1.07
C ILE A 184 9.41 26.94 0.35
N PRO A 185 9.21 27.84 1.34
CA PRO A 185 9.57 27.60 2.72
C PRO A 185 8.92 26.32 3.28
N GLU A 186 9.67 25.57 4.09
CA GLU A 186 9.27 24.26 4.61
C GLU A 186 7.92 24.29 5.36
N LEU A 187 7.68 25.33 6.15
CA LEU A 187 6.46 25.48 6.94
C LEU A 187 5.31 26.19 6.19
N GLN A 188 5.50 26.55 4.92
CA GLN A 188 4.43 27.16 4.14
C GLN A 188 3.53 26.08 3.56
N PRO A 189 2.26 25.98 3.98
CA PRO A 189 1.32 25.05 3.39
C PRO A 189 1.10 25.35 1.91
N THR A 190 1.19 24.33 1.08
CA THR A 190 1.00 24.46 -0.37
C THR A 190 0.14 23.33 -0.88
N ILE A 191 -0.88 23.67 -1.68
CA ILE A 191 -1.78 22.71 -2.32
C ILE A 191 -1.74 23.00 -3.81
N ASP A 192 -0.93 22.25 -4.53
CA ASP A 192 -0.79 22.30 -5.97
C ASP A 192 -1.02 20.91 -6.60
N GLN A 193 -0.69 20.74 -7.87
CA GLN A 193 -0.82 19.47 -8.58
C GLN A 193 -0.05 18.29 -7.94
N TYR A 194 0.86 18.54 -7.01
CA TYR A 194 1.60 17.54 -6.25
C TYR A 194 1.05 17.29 -4.85
N ALA A 195 -0.11 17.85 -4.54
CA ALA A 195 -0.81 17.61 -3.28
C ALA A 195 -1.90 16.55 -3.47
N PRO A 196 -1.94 15.46 -2.72
CA PRO A 196 -3.08 14.54 -2.71
C PRO A 196 -4.42 15.25 -2.51
N LEU A 197 -4.45 16.26 -1.64
CA LEU A 197 -5.63 17.09 -1.35
C LEU A 197 -6.18 17.84 -2.59
N PHE A 198 -5.33 18.18 -3.56
CA PHE A 198 -5.75 18.81 -4.82
C PHE A 198 -6.61 17.87 -5.68
N HIS A 199 -6.39 16.55 -5.54
CA HIS A 199 -7.04 15.50 -6.33
C HIS A 199 -8.18 14.80 -5.59
N VAL A 200 -8.80 15.46 -4.59
CA VAL A 200 -9.98 14.93 -3.90
C VAL A 200 -11.09 14.63 -4.89
N ARG A 201 -11.58 13.41 -4.89
CA ARG A 201 -12.67 12.96 -5.78
C ARG A 201 -13.57 11.94 -5.10
N LYS A 202 -14.85 11.93 -5.49
CA LYS A 202 -15.88 11.06 -4.91
C LYS A 202 -15.70 9.59 -5.26
N ASP A 203 -15.16 9.30 -6.43
CA ASP A 203 -15.06 7.98 -7.05
C ASP A 203 -13.72 7.29 -6.77
N ALA A 204 -12.88 7.85 -5.89
CA ALA A 204 -11.64 7.21 -5.48
C ALA A 204 -11.91 5.85 -4.78
N PRO A 205 -10.93 4.92 -4.78
CA PRO A 205 -10.99 3.70 -3.99
C PRO A 205 -11.25 3.96 -2.50
N PRO A 206 -11.68 2.96 -1.71
CA PRO A 206 -11.76 3.09 -0.25
C PRO A 206 -10.45 3.62 0.34
N ILE A 207 -10.55 4.60 1.25
CA ILE A 207 -9.39 5.28 1.86
C ILE A 207 -9.41 5.07 3.37
N VAL A 208 -8.28 4.62 3.91
CA VAL A 208 -8.06 4.46 5.36
C VAL A 208 -6.78 5.20 5.75
N LEU A 209 -6.93 6.40 6.28
CA LEU A 209 -5.83 7.22 6.74
C LEU A 209 -5.43 6.79 8.15
N ILE A 210 -4.14 6.58 8.39
CA ILE A 210 -3.60 6.24 9.71
C ILE A 210 -2.48 7.23 10.01
N THR A 211 -2.56 7.92 11.15
CA THR A 211 -1.56 8.88 11.61
C THR A 211 -1.10 8.54 13.02
N GLY A 212 0.04 9.06 13.42
CA GLY A 212 0.42 9.10 14.83
C GLY A 212 -0.43 10.10 15.62
N ASP A 213 -0.09 10.23 16.89
CA ASP A 213 -0.67 11.21 17.80
C ASP A 213 -0.43 12.64 17.29
N ARG A 214 -1.47 13.46 17.22
CA ARG A 214 -1.40 14.83 16.69
C ARG A 214 -0.37 15.71 17.39
N GLU A 215 -0.12 15.49 18.67
CA GLU A 215 0.85 16.26 19.45
C GLU A 215 2.29 15.77 19.26
N LEU A 216 2.49 14.57 18.70
CA LEU A 216 3.79 13.93 18.50
C LEU A 216 4.19 13.82 17.02
N GLU A 217 3.24 14.03 16.10
CA GLU A 217 3.45 13.96 14.66
C GLU A 217 4.28 15.11 14.10
N LEU A 218 4.80 14.94 12.89
CA LEU A 218 5.54 15.98 12.18
C LEU A 218 4.59 17.09 11.65
N PHE A 219 4.90 18.34 11.96
CA PHE A 219 4.43 19.57 11.26
C PHE A 219 2.99 19.55 10.75
N GLY A 220 2.00 19.32 11.63
CA GLY A 220 0.59 19.35 11.23
C GLY A 220 0.14 18.15 10.36
N ARG A 221 0.86 17.05 10.41
CA ARG A 221 0.57 15.86 9.62
C ARG A 221 -0.81 15.27 9.91
N TYR A 222 -1.21 15.26 11.19
CA TYR A 222 -2.56 14.85 11.56
C TYR A 222 -3.60 15.78 10.96
N GLU A 223 -3.42 17.09 11.08
CA GLU A 223 -4.35 18.11 10.58
C GLU A 223 -4.51 18.03 9.05
N GLU A 224 -3.43 17.79 8.31
CA GLU A 224 -3.49 17.58 6.86
C GLU A 224 -4.39 16.38 6.51
N ASN A 225 -4.21 15.27 7.20
CA ASN A 225 -4.99 14.04 6.99
C ASN A 225 -6.44 14.21 7.47
N ALA A 226 -6.68 14.90 8.57
CA ALA A 226 -8.02 15.20 9.06
C ALA A 226 -8.78 16.13 8.09
N TYR A 227 -8.09 17.15 7.56
CA TYR A 227 -8.68 18.03 6.55
C TYR A 227 -8.95 17.27 5.24
N PHE A 228 -8.04 16.42 4.81
CA PHE A 228 -8.23 15.57 3.63
C PHE A 228 -9.44 14.63 3.80
N ALA A 229 -9.56 13.95 4.94
CA ALA A 229 -10.75 13.14 5.27
C ALA A 229 -12.03 13.97 5.24
N ARG A 230 -11.99 15.20 5.79
CA ARG A 230 -13.13 16.12 5.75
C ARG A 230 -13.55 16.47 4.31
N MET A 231 -12.58 16.77 3.44
CA MET A 231 -12.84 17.11 2.04
C MET A 231 -13.43 15.92 1.28
N LEU A 232 -12.92 14.70 1.49
CA LEU A 232 -13.49 13.48 0.92
C LEU A 232 -14.95 13.27 1.35
N ASN A 233 -15.27 13.51 2.63
CA ASN A 233 -16.64 13.43 3.13
C ASN A 233 -17.55 14.50 2.49
N LEU A 234 -17.04 15.71 2.28
CA LEU A 234 -17.82 16.81 1.64
C LEU A 234 -18.16 16.49 0.18
N VAL A 235 -17.25 15.85 -0.57
CA VAL A 235 -17.55 15.38 -1.93
C VAL A 235 -18.34 14.07 -1.93
N LYS A 236 -18.78 13.58 -0.75
CA LYS A 236 -19.58 12.35 -0.56
C LYS A 236 -18.85 11.10 -1.03
N HIS A 237 -17.55 11.00 -0.73
CA HIS A 237 -16.81 9.77 -0.95
C HIS A 237 -17.39 8.65 -0.08
N PRO A 238 -17.62 7.43 -0.64
CA PRO A 238 -18.42 6.41 0.04
C PRO A 238 -17.71 5.69 1.20
N SER A 239 -16.37 5.76 1.28
CA SER A 239 -15.59 4.95 2.25
C SER A 239 -14.31 5.65 2.67
N VAL A 240 -14.38 6.45 3.72
CA VAL A 240 -13.21 7.13 4.34
C VAL A 240 -13.16 6.80 5.82
N LYS A 241 -12.00 6.39 6.30
CA LYS A 241 -11.68 6.24 7.73
C LYS A 241 -10.45 7.07 8.05
N LEU A 242 -10.36 7.58 9.27
CA LEU A 242 -9.16 8.20 9.83
C LEU A 242 -8.93 7.59 11.21
N PHE A 243 -7.75 7.06 11.43
CA PHE A 243 -7.26 6.56 12.71
C PHE A 243 -6.10 7.41 13.18
N GLU A 244 -6.10 7.72 14.46
CA GLU A 244 -5.03 8.38 15.17
C GLU A 244 -4.47 7.40 16.21
N GLU A 245 -3.17 7.15 16.16
CA GLU A 245 -2.47 6.25 17.08
C GLU A 245 -1.96 7.07 18.26
N ASP A 246 -2.81 7.19 19.29
CA ASP A 246 -2.57 7.97 20.49
C ASP A 246 -1.28 7.52 21.21
N GLY A 247 -0.40 8.48 21.55
CA GLY A 247 0.90 8.25 22.18
C GLY A 247 2.03 7.78 21.25
N PHE A 248 1.81 7.65 19.95
CA PHE A 248 2.83 7.27 18.97
C PHE A 248 3.25 8.45 18.09
N ASP A 249 4.56 8.67 17.97
CA ASP A 249 5.12 9.67 17.06
C ASP A 249 5.10 9.22 15.60
N HIS A 250 5.60 10.08 14.70
CA HIS A 250 5.66 9.83 13.25
C HIS A 250 6.29 8.49 12.85
N VAL A 251 7.28 8.01 13.59
CA VAL A 251 8.00 6.77 13.27
C VAL A 251 7.36 5.58 13.96
N SER A 252 7.13 5.69 15.26
CA SER A 252 6.63 4.60 16.10
C SER A 252 5.18 4.21 15.78
N MET A 253 4.37 5.13 15.20
CA MET A 253 3.00 4.85 14.78
C MET A 253 2.91 3.71 13.74
N SER A 254 3.96 3.44 13.00
CA SER A 254 3.97 2.38 11.99
C SER A 254 3.72 0.99 12.60
N GLN A 255 4.17 0.74 13.84
CA GLN A 255 4.00 -0.54 14.51
C GLN A 255 2.52 -0.92 14.71
N PRO A 256 1.66 -0.13 15.42
CA PRO A 256 0.24 -0.43 15.54
C PRO A 256 -0.49 -0.31 14.19
N ALA A 257 -0.07 0.61 13.31
CA ALA A 257 -0.68 0.82 12.00
C ALA A 257 -0.66 -0.42 11.10
N PHE A 258 0.36 -1.27 11.17
CA PHE A 258 0.38 -2.52 10.41
C PHE A 258 -0.77 -3.47 10.79
N HIS A 259 -1.16 -3.53 12.05
CA HIS A 259 -2.32 -4.33 12.47
C HIS A 259 -3.63 -3.79 11.89
N LEU A 260 -3.78 -2.46 11.83
CA LEU A 260 -4.92 -1.83 11.17
C LEU A 260 -4.91 -2.09 9.67
N LEU A 261 -3.76 -1.98 9.00
CA LEU A 261 -3.62 -2.28 7.57
C LEU A 261 -4.06 -3.72 7.27
N ILE A 262 -3.54 -4.70 7.99
CA ILE A 262 -3.89 -6.12 7.80
C ILE A 262 -5.40 -6.33 7.99
N LYS A 263 -5.98 -5.75 9.04
CA LYS A 263 -7.41 -5.79 9.31
C LYS A 263 -8.22 -5.20 8.14
N GLU A 264 -7.89 -4.00 7.70
CA GLU A 264 -8.61 -3.31 6.62
C GLU A 264 -8.48 -4.03 5.27
N VAL A 265 -7.29 -4.55 4.95
CA VAL A 265 -7.08 -5.39 3.76
C VAL A 265 -8.00 -6.63 3.79
N ARG A 266 -8.11 -7.29 4.94
CA ARG A 266 -8.99 -8.46 5.10
C ARG A 266 -10.48 -8.08 4.97
N GLU A 267 -10.91 -6.99 5.60
CA GLU A 267 -12.29 -6.50 5.54
C GLU A 267 -12.70 -6.10 4.12
N LEU A 268 -11.87 -5.30 3.43
CA LEU A 268 -12.11 -4.88 2.05
C LEU A 268 -12.07 -6.06 1.09
N THR A 269 -11.13 -6.99 1.25
CA THR A 269 -11.06 -8.23 0.47
C THR A 269 -12.34 -9.04 0.60
N LYS A 270 -12.85 -9.23 1.82
CA LYS A 270 -14.11 -9.94 2.07
C LYS A 270 -15.29 -9.25 1.38
N LYS A 271 -15.37 -7.92 1.49
CA LYS A 271 -16.43 -7.12 0.87
C LYS A 271 -16.42 -7.26 -0.66
N ILE A 272 -15.24 -7.12 -1.30
CA ILE A 272 -15.07 -7.23 -2.75
C ILE A 272 -15.45 -8.64 -3.25
N LYS A 273 -14.97 -9.70 -2.56
CA LYS A 273 -15.29 -11.08 -2.91
C LYS A 273 -16.80 -11.38 -2.78
N THR A 274 -17.45 -10.84 -1.75
CA THR A 274 -18.90 -11.02 -1.56
C THR A 274 -19.71 -10.32 -2.66
N GLN A 275 -19.33 -9.12 -3.04
CA GLN A 275 -20.01 -8.37 -4.12
C GLN A 275 -19.91 -9.08 -5.48
N LYS A 276 -18.74 -9.69 -5.80
CA LYS A 276 -18.56 -10.45 -7.06
C LYS A 276 -19.32 -11.78 -7.08
N ASN A 277 -19.58 -12.40 -5.94
CA ASN A 277 -20.38 -13.63 -5.88
C ASN A 277 -21.90 -13.38 -5.99
N LEU A 278 -22.33 -12.11 -5.96
CA LEU A 278 -23.72 -11.69 -6.11
C LEU A 278 -24.05 -11.18 -7.52
N GLN A 279 -23.05 -11.06 -8.40
CA GLN A 279 -23.18 -10.73 -9.82
C GLN A 279 -23.04 -11.98 -10.70
#